data_a009c9b9dcd16506382178f07086d64c
#
_entry.id   a009c9b9dcd16506382178f07086d64c
#
_cell.length_a   1.000
_cell.length_b   1.000
_cell.length_c   1.000
_cell.angle_alpha   90.00
_cell.angle_beta   90.00
_cell.angle_gamma   90.00
#
_symmetry.space_group_name_H-M   'P 1'
#
loop_
_entity.id
_entity.type
_entity.pdbx_description
1 polymer ?
#
loop_
_entity_poly.entity_id
_entity_poly.type
_entity_poly.pdbx_seq_one_letter_code
_entity_poly.pdbx_strand_id
1 'polypeptide(L)'
;MLVGINYPWFDYGWDFGLGPPAWRGARTTPRWFDEIDGHLGRFHDLGLRVVRWFILADGLTYGSGSAAPRPDPDRPGQWRFNPPRLDAEQLAHFRELLARFSRFNADTGTPVLLLPVLIDFGFCEPGARPISLPDPADPMRTVDDPGWVKRGRADVLVDSSKRTRFFEGVLEPLLAISQEHRDALYAWELINEPDWITNGWHPDRRNDHPIGEASMKAFLEDGKQRIRRAGFKPTVGFALLATLERSRITAEINQFHHYPAGGRRLAPHTFSAEFPAIVGEFATAETDIWPELADAGQSVLARLRRIEALGYPLALPWSFHTKDTHTQWSPEVEQEIRAFTSAPRPPMT
;
A
#
# COMPACT_ATOMS: atom_id res chain seq x y z
N MET A 1 5.75 11.29 18.00
CA MET A 1 5.18 10.58 16.85
C MET A 1 6.29 10.20 15.87
N LEU A 2 6.27 9.02 15.26
CA LEU A 2 7.13 8.67 14.12
C LEU A 2 6.55 9.27 12.83
N VAL A 3 7.42 9.52 11.86
CA VAL A 3 7.02 9.88 10.49
C VAL A 3 7.53 8.81 9.55
N GLY A 4 6.69 8.34 8.65
CA GLY A 4 7.07 7.46 7.56
C GLY A 4 6.87 8.14 6.21
N ILE A 5 6.75 7.36 5.16
CA ILE A 5 6.49 7.81 3.80
C ILE A 5 5.71 6.76 3.03
N ASN A 6 4.73 7.18 2.26
CA ASN A 6 4.19 6.36 1.20
C ASN A 6 5.14 6.38 0.00
N TYR A 7 5.64 5.20 -0.34
CA TYR A 7 6.45 4.92 -1.52
C TYR A 7 5.69 3.84 -2.31
N PRO A 8 4.49 4.19 -2.85
CA PRO A 8 3.49 3.20 -3.22
C PRO A 8 3.98 2.25 -4.32
N TRP A 9 4.76 2.77 -5.25
CA TRP A 9 5.42 2.04 -6.33
C TRP A 9 6.54 2.88 -6.94
N PHE A 10 7.49 2.21 -7.54
CA PHE A 10 8.53 2.82 -8.36
C PHE A 10 8.10 2.85 -9.83
N ASP A 11 7.63 1.69 -10.32
CA ASP A 11 7.14 1.46 -11.67
C ASP A 11 5.71 0.90 -11.65
N TYR A 12 4.79 1.55 -11.00
CA TYR A 12 3.37 1.21 -10.85
C TYR A 12 3.01 -0.27 -11.11
N GLY A 13 3.04 -1.10 -10.06
CA GLY A 13 2.67 -2.51 -10.15
C GLY A 13 3.69 -3.43 -10.82
N TRP A 14 4.82 -2.92 -11.33
CA TRP A 14 5.90 -3.72 -11.91
C TRP A 14 7.12 -3.86 -11.00
N ASP A 15 7.05 -3.37 -9.78
CA ASP A 15 8.17 -3.29 -8.87
C ASP A 15 8.75 -4.66 -8.51
N PHE A 16 7.92 -5.70 -8.42
CA PHE A 16 8.34 -7.05 -8.03
C PHE A 16 8.33 -8.06 -9.17
N GLY A 17 7.96 -7.66 -10.37
CA GLY A 17 8.07 -8.44 -11.59
C GLY A 17 8.73 -7.63 -12.68
N LEU A 18 9.06 -8.28 -13.77
CA LEU A 18 9.46 -7.54 -14.97
C LEU A 18 8.22 -7.30 -15.80
N GLY A 19 7.88 -6.05 -16.00
CA GLY A 19 6.81 -5.64 -16.90
C GLY A 19 7.00 -6.16 -18.31
N PRO A 20 6.02 -5.97 -19.20
CA PRO A 20 6.13 -6.37 -20.61
C PRO A 20 7.40 -5.80 -21.25
N PRO A 21 7.99 -6.47 -22.25
CA PRO A 21 9.20 -5.99 -22.93
C PRO A 21 9.10 -4.55 -23.45
N ALA A 22 7.93 -4.12 -23.87
CA ALA A 22 7.67 -2.75 -24.32
C ALA A 22 7.88 -1.70 -23.20
N TRP A 23 7.71 -2.08 -21.93
CA TRP A 23 7.92 -1.21 -20.78
C TRP A 23 9.32 -1.31 -20.19
N ARG A 24 9.80 -2.54 -20.04
CA ARG A 24 11.12 -2.79 -19.42
C ARG A 24 12.31 -2.58 -20.37
N GLY A 25 12.09 -2.61 -21.69
CA GLY A 25 13.17 -2.62 -22.65
C GLY A 25 14.10 -3.82 -22.46
N ALA A 26 15.40 -3.59 -22.46
CA ALA A 26 16.43 -4.61 -22.20
C ALA A 26 16.69 -4.91 -20.72
N ARG A 27 15.94 -4.34 -19.78
CA ARG A 27 16.16 -4.54 -18.33
C ARG A 27 15.88 -5.98 -17.93
N THR A 28 16.74 -6.50 -17.08
CA THR A 28 16.61 -7.82 -16.43
C THR A 28 16.30 -7.72 -14.95
N THR A 29 16.27 -6.49 -14.41
CA THR A 29 15.94 -6.17 -12.99
C THR A 29 14.97 -5.00 -12.92
N PRO A 30 14.16 -4.89 -11.88
CA PRO A 30 13.35 -3.71 -11.61
C PRO A 30 14.20 -2.43 -11.50
N ARG A 31 13.63 -1.30 -11.89
CA ARG A 31 14.35 -0.01 -11.85
C ARG A 31 14.78 0.40 -10.45
N TRP A 32 13.98 0.08 -9.44
CA TRP A 32 14.30 0.44 -8.06
C TRP A 32 15.61 -0.18 -7.55
N PHE A 33 16.13 -1.23 -8.19
CA PHE A 33 17.43 -1.82 -7.83
C PHE A 33 18.57 -0.80 -7.87
N ASP A 34 18.49 0.15 -8.78
CA ASP A 34 19.53 1.15 -8.97
C ASP A 34 19.41 2.35 -8.01
N GLU A 35 18.22 2.60 -7.44
CA GLU A 35 17.89 3.85 -6.78
C GLU A 35 17.53 3.71 -5.29
N ILE A 36 17.11 2.53 -4.85
CA ILE A 36 16.53 2.36 -3.50
C ILE A 36 17.52 2.68 -2.38
N ASP A 37 18.78 2.36 -2.53
CA ASP A 37 19.78 2.61 -1.47
C ASP A 37 19.96 4.12 -1.26
N GLY A 38 19.95 4.90 -2.35
CA GLY A 38 19.95 6.37 -2.27
C GLY A 38 18.69 6.93 -1.64
N HIS A 39 17.53 6.33 -1.95
CA HIS A 39 16.27 6.75 -1.35
C HIS A 39 16.20 6.40 0.14
N LEU A 40 16.67 5.24 0.57
CA LEU A 40 16.77 4.89 1.99
C LEU A 40 17.66 5.89 2.77
N GLY A 41 18.81 6.27 2.20
CA GLY A 41 19.65 7.32 2.77
C GLY A 41 18.90 8.65 2.92
N ARG A 42 18.20 9.08 1.86
CA ARG A 42 17.40 10.30 1.88
C ARG A 42 16.25 10.24 2.91
N PHE A 43 15.55 9.13 3.02
CA PHE A 43 14.49 8.94 4.01
C PHE A 43 15.06 8.99 5.43
N HIS A 44 16.16 8.31 5.67
CA HIS A 44 16.85 8.33 6.95
C HIS A 44 17.26 9.75 7.36
N ASP A 45 17.86 10.53 6.45
CA ASP A 45 18.30 11.90 6.68
C ASP A 45 17.14 12.88 6.93
N LEU A 46 15.96 12.59 6.38
CA LEU A 46 14.72 13.30 6.67
C LEU A 46 14.09 12.89 8.00
N GLY A 47 14.62 11.88 8.69
CA GLY A 47 14.04 11.35 9.92
C GLY A 47 12.83 10.45 9.69
N LEU A 48 12.59 9.98 8.46
CA LEU A 48 11.54 9.02 8.14
C LEU A 48 11.94 7.62 8.64
N ARG A 49 11.00 6.87 9.18
CA ARG A 49 11.28 5.59 9.84
C ARG A 49 10.46 4.42 9.32
N VAL A 50 9.43 4.67 8.52
CA VAL A 50 8.58 3.64 7.92
C VAL A 50 8.35 3.97 6.45
N VAL A 51 8.58 3.01 5.57
CA VAL A 51 8.31 3.09 4.13
C VAL A 51 7.16 2.15 3.82
N ARG A 52 6.04 2.67 3.35
CA ARG A 52 4.87 1.88 2.95
C ARG A 52 4.91 1.66 1.44
N TRP A 53 4.95 0.39 0.99
CA TRP A 53 5.15 0.01 -0.41
C TRP A 53 4.21 -1.11 -0.83
N PHE A 54 3.54 -0.94 -1.98
CA PHE A 54 2.60 -1.93 -2.52
C PHE A 54 3.32 -3.06 -3.25
N ILE A 55 2.97 -4.30 -2.93
CA ILE A 55 3.59 -5.49 -3.53
C ILE A 55 2.90 -5.86 -4.84
N LEU A 56 1.58 -6.06 -4.82
CA LEU A 56 0.82 -6.45 -6.01
C LEU A 56 -0.03 -5.32 -6.60
N ALA A 57 -0.17 -4.19 -5.88
CA ALA A 57 -1.02 -3.08 -6.28
C ALA A 57 -2.40 -3.57 -6.79
N ASP A 58 -2.77 -3.24 -8.02
CA ASP A 58 -4.01 -3.66 -8.68
C ASP A 58 -3.89 -4.98 -9.48
N GLY A 59 -2.79 -5.70 -9.31
CA GLY A 59 -2.56 -7.02 -9.89
C GLY A 59 -1.81 -7.05 -11.21
N LEU A 60 -1.21 -5.96 -11.64
CA LEU A 60 -0.45 -5.93 -12.91
C LEU A 60 0.72 -6.91 -12.94
N THR A 61 1.51 -6.99 -11.87
CA THR A 61 2.64 -7.95 -11.78
C THR A 61 2.20 -9.40 -11.70
N TYR A 62 0.92 -9.61 -11.49
CA TYR A 62 0.32 -10.88 -11.17
C TYR A 62 -0.06 -11.69 -12.42
N GLY A 63 0.24 -11.24 -13.60
CA GLY A 63 -0.29 -11.77 -14.83
C GLY A 63 0.72 -12.39 -15.80
N SER A 64 1.96 -12.69 -15.40
CA SER A 64 2.95 -13.24 -16.32
C SER A 64 2.91 -14.77 -16.40
N GLY A 65 3.25 -15.31 -17.56
CA GLY A 65 3.41 -16.75 -17.77
C GLY A 65 2.11 -17.56 -17.63
N SER A 66 2.20 -18.73 -17.01
CA SER A 66 1.06 -19.67 -16.85
C SER A 66 -0.04 -19.16 -15.93
N ALA A 67 0.24 -18.13 -15.14
CA ALA A 67 -0.73 -17.48 -14.24
C ALA A 67 -1.50 -16.34 -14.93
N ALA A 68 -1.11 -15.94 -16.14
CA ALA A 68 -1.78 -14.86 -16.88
C ALA A 68 -3.29 -15.15 -17.01
N PRO A 69 -4.15 -14.16 -16.74
CA PRO A 69 -5.56 -14.29 -17.01
C PRO A 69 -5.79 -14.50 -18.50
N ARG A 70 -6.79 -15.28 -18.83
CA ARG A 70 -7.16 -15.57 -20.21
C ARG A 70 -8.62 -15.23 -20.44
N PRO A 71 -9.01 -14.74 -21.63
CA PRO A 71 -10.42 -14.59 -21.95
C PRO A 71 -11.18 -15.89 -21.69
N ASP A 72 -12.36 -15.81 -21.08
CA ASP A 72 -13.21 -16.97 -20.86
C ASP A 72 -13.91 -17.34 -22.16
N PRO A 73 -13.63 -18.50 -22.78
CA PRO A 73 -14.24 -18.90 -24.04
C PRO A 73 -15.72 -19.15 -23.93
N ASP A 74 -16.22 -19.49 -22.73
CA ASP A 74 -17.63 -19.80 -22.50
C ASP A 74 -18.44 -18.58 -22.05
N ARG A 75 -17.73 -17.46 -21.71
CA ARG A 75 -18.34 -16.24 -21.20
C ARG A 75 -17.67 -15.00 -21.84
N PRO A 76 -18.12 -14.56 -23.02
CA PRO A 76 -17.57 -13.40 -23.69
C PRO A 76 -17.46 -12.18 -22.79
N GLY A 77 -16.33 -11.51 -22.80
CA GLY A 77 -16.07 -10.34 -21.94
C GLY A 77 -15.66 -10.66 -20.49
N GLN A 78 -15.59 -11.94 -20.12
CA GLN A 78 -15.07 -12.37 -18.82
C GLN A 78 -13.67 -12.97 -18.95
N TRP A 79 -12.97 -13.04 -17.81
CA TRP A 79 -11.61 -13.58 -17.72
C TRP A 79 -11.56 -14.78 -16.79
N ARG A 80 -10.85 -15.81 -17.19
CA ARG A 80 -10.47 -16.93 -16.31
C ARG A 80 -9.14 -16.61 -15.67
N PHE A 81 -9.13 -16.60 -14.36
CA PHE A 81 -7.94 -16.42 -13.56
C PHE A 81 -7.47 -17.77 -13.04
N ASN A 82 -6.18 -18.06 -13.25
CA ASN A 82 -5.56 -19.18 -12.56
C ASN A 82 -5.43 -18.89 -11.06
N PRO A 83 -5.25 -19.93 -10.21
CA PRO A 83 -4.94 -19.71 -8.82
C PRO A 83 -3.73 -18.78 -8.67
N PRO A 84 -3.84 -17.77 -7.82
CA PRO A 84 -2.78 -16.81 -7.60
C PRO A 84 -1.54 -17.49 -7.00
N ARG A 85 -0.39 -17.22 -7.57
CA ARG A 85 0.91 -17.56 -7.00
C ARG A 85 1.97 -16.60 -7.55
N LEU A 86 2.95 -16.29 -6.72
CA LEU A 86 4.13 -15.57 -7.15
C LEU A 86 5.12 -16.55 -7.83
N ASP A 87 5.81 -16.05 -8.83
CA ASP A 87 6.90 -16.79 -9.44
C ASP A 87 8.24 -16.58 -8.68
N ALA A 88 9.26 -17.33 -9.08
CA ALA A 88 10.57 -17.30 -8.42
C ALA A 88 11.25 -15.91 -8.55
N GLU A 89 11.00 -15.20 -9.66
CA GLU A 89 11.57 -13.88 -9.92
C GLU A 89 10.96 -12.82 -8.99
N GLN A 90 9.63 -12.81 -8.86
CA GLN A 90 8.93 -11.92 -7.93
C GLN A 90 9.38 -12.12 -6.48
N LEU A 91 9.52 -13.37 -6.06
CA LEU A 91 10.01 -13.72 -4.72
C LEU A 91 11.49 -13.30 -4.53
N ALA A 92 12.32 -13.45 -5.56
CA ALA A 92 13.72 -13.01 -5.51
C ALA A 92 13.82 -11.48 -5.39
N HIS A 93 12.99 -10.72 -6.11
CA HIS A 93 12.95 -9.27 -6.00
C HIS A 93 12.49 -8.81 -4.62
N PHE A 94 11.47 -9.45 -4.06
CA PHE A 94 11.03 -9.12 -2.70
C PHE A 94 12.10 -9.44 -1.65
N ARG A 95 12.80 -10.58 -1.77
CA ARG A 95 13.94 -10.92 -0.90
C ARG A 95 15.05 -9.88 -0.99
N GLU A 96 15.42 -9.46 -2.20
CA GLU A 96 16.45 -8.42 -2.39
C GLU A 96 16.05 -7.09 -1.75
N LEU A 97 14.76 -6.70 -1.86
CA LEU A 97 14.27 -5.49 -1.19
C LEU A 97 14.50 -5.57 0.32
N LEU A 98 14.05 -6.65 0.96
CA LEU A 98 14.22 -6.82 2.41
C LEU A 98 15.69 -6.89 2.81
N ALA A 99 16.52 -7.58 2.02
CA ALA A 99 17.96 -7.64 2.27
C ALA A 99 18.62 -6.24 2.24
N ARG A 100 18.17 -5.35 1.36
CA ARG A 100 18.68 -3.95 1.31
C ARG A 100 18.26 -3.17 2.54
N PHE A 101 17.00 -3.27 2.98
CA PHE A 101 16.55 -2.66 4.22
C PHE A 101 17.36 -3.18 5.43
N SER A 102 17.57 -4.50 5.54
CA SER A 102 18.36 -5.08 6.64
C SER A 102 19.81 -4.58 6.62
N ARG A 103 20.47 -4.57 5.46
CA ARG A 103 21.84 -4.03 5.33
C ARG A 103 21.90 -2.56 5.74
N PHE A 104 21.00 -1.74 5.19
CA PHE A 104 20.93 -0.32 5.51
C PHE A 104 20.73 -0.08 7.01
N ASN A 105 19.84 -0.83 7.65
CA ASN A 105 19.57 -0.72 9.08
C ASN A 105 20.79 -1.11 9.93
N ALA A 106 21.51 -2.16 9.52
CA ALA A 106 22.75 -2.58 10.20
C ALA A 106 23.84 -1.50 10.09
N ASP A 107 23.98 -0.86 8.94
CA ASP A 107 25.00 0.14 8.69
C ASP A 107 24.72 1.49 9.40
N THR A 108 23.46 1.88 9.51
CA THR A 108 23.07 3.18 10.09
C THR A 108 22.78 3.15 11.59
N GLY A 109 22.47 1.98 12.13
CA GLY A 109 22.06 1.80 13.54
C GLY A 109 20.73 2.44 13.92
N THR A 110 20.07 3.15 12.99
CA THR A 110 18.72 3.72 13.18
C THR A 110 17.82 3.20 12.07
N PRO A 111 16.88 2.30 12.38
CA PRO A 111 16.16 1.57 11.35
C PRO A 111 15.19 2.43 10.57
N VAL A 112 15.14 2.17 9.26
CA VAL A 112 14.04 2.49 8.36
C VAL A 112 13.33 1.16 8.05
N LEU A 113 12.05 1.04 8.38
CA LEU A 113 11.32 -0.20 8.32
C LEU A 113 10.33 -0.21 7.15
N LEU A 114 10.16 -1.35 6.51
CA LEU A 114 9.18 -1.54 5.45
C LEU A 114 7.80 -1.89 6.04
N LEU A 115 6.75 -1.28 5.53
CA LEU A 115 5.35 -1.67 5.68
C LEU A 115 4.83 -2.13 4.30
N PRO A 116 4.99 -3.42 3.95
CA PRO A 116 4.51 -3.93 2.67
C PRO A 116 2.98 -4.01 2.67
N VAL A 117 2.37 -3.52 1.59
CA VAL A 117 0.93 -3.62 1.31
C VAL A 117 0.72 -4.75 0.30
N LEU A 118 0.00 -5.80 0.69
CA LEU A 118 -0.15 -6.99 -0.17
C LEU A 118 -0.89 -6.66 -1.46
N ILE A 119 -2.08 -6.06 -1.34
CA ILE A 119 -2.93 -5.67 -2.48
C ILE A 119 -3.58 -4.30 -2.25
N ASP A 120 -3.90 -3.63 -3.34
CA ASP A 120 -4.82 -2.49 -3.36
C ASP A 120 -6.27 -2.95 -3.56
N PHE A 121 -7.27 -2.14 -3.15
CA PHE A 121 -8.67 -2.43 -3.45
C PHE A 121 -8.90 -2.65 -4.95
N GLY A 122 -8.17 -1.93 -5.80
CA GLY A 122 -8.20 -2.09 -7.25
C GLY A 122 -7.93 -3.51 -7.72
N PHE A 123 -7.14 -4.32 -7.02
CA PHE A 123 -6.94 -5.73 -7.33
C PHE A 123 -8.24 -6.52 -7.36
N CYS A 124 -9.15 -6.21 -6.45
CA CYS A 124 -10.43 -6.90 -6.29
C CYS A 124 -11.61 -6.15 -6.95
N GLU A 125 -11.39 -4.98 -7.54
CA GLU A 125 -12.45 -4.27 -8.27
C GLU A 125 -13.04 -5.17 -9.38
N PRO A 126 -14.36 -5.13 -9.60
CA PRO A 126 -14.98 -5.89 -10.69
C PRO A 126 -14.53 -5.36 -12.05
N GLY A 127 -14.49 -6.24 -13.04
CA GLY A 127 -14.13 -5.88 -14.40
C GLY A 127 -12.62 -5.88 -14.63
N ALA A 128 -12.06 -7.08 -14.78
CA ALA A 128 -10.70 -7.26 -15.32
C ALA A 128 -10.51 -6.43 -16.60
N ARG A 129 -9.39 -5.71 -16.67
CA ARG A 129 -9.10 -4.83 -17.82
C ARG A 129 -7.72 -5.12 -18.37
N PRO A 130 -7.58 -5.30 -19.70
CA PRO A 130 -6.27 -5.23 -20.35
C PRO A 130 -5.58 -3.91 -19.97
N ILE A 131 -4.27 -3.95 -19.92
CA ILE A 131 -3.50 -2.72 -19.79
C ILE A 131 -3.22 -2.13 -21.16
N SER A 132 -3.23 -0.81 -21.25
CA SER A 132 -2.82 -0.10 -22.46
C SER A 132 -1.32 0.19 -22.38
N LEU A 133 -0.57 -0.32 -23.34
CA LEU A 133 0.87 -0.12 -23.47
C LEU A 133 1.16 0.91 -24.56
N PRO A 134 2.28 1.65 -24.49
CA PRO A 134 2.76 2.42 -25.63
C PRO A 134 2.92 1.52 -26.87
N ASP A 135 2.39 1.98 -28.00
CA ASP A 135 2.61 1.28 -29.26
C ASP A 135 4.11 1.37 -29.62
N PRO A 136 4.80 0.22 -29.84
CA PRO A 136 6.21 0.25 -30.21
C PRO A 136 6.48 1.00 -31.54
N ALA A 137 5.47 1.08 -32.41
CA ALA A 137 5.56 1.77 -33.71
C ALA A 137 5.23 3.27 -33.59
N ASP A 138 4.46 3.69 -32.57
CA ASP A 138 4.05 5.07 -32.31
C ASP A 138 3.90 5.33 -30.82
N PRO A 139 4.91 5.91 -30.15
CA PRO A 139 4.90 6.18 -28.71
C PRO A 139 3.77 7.11 -28.23
N MET A 140 3.13 7.86 -29.14
CA MET A 140 1.99 8.71 -28.84
C MET A 140 0.65 7.94 -28.83
N ARG A 141 0.67 6.70 -29.26
CA ARG A 141 -0.48 5.79 -29.28
C ARG A 141 -0.30 4.70 -28.22
N THR A 142 -1.41 4.24 -27.67
CA THR A 142 -1.43 3.05 -26.81
C THR A 142 -2.19 1.92 -27.49
N VAL A 143 -1.77 0.69 -27.23
CA VAL A 143 -2.46 -0.53 -27.64
C VAL A 143 -2.75 -1.36 -26.39
N ASP A 144 -3.94 -1.97 -26.38
CA ASP A 144 -4.27 -2.90 -25.29
C ASP A 144 -3.49 -4.19 -25.47
N ASP A 145 -2.79 -4.60 -24.40
CA ASP A 145 -2.11 -5.88 -24.35
C ASP A 145 -2.97 -6.91 -23.60
N PRO A 146 -3.64 -7.83 -24.29
CA PRO A 146 -4.50 -8.81 -23.65
C PRO A 146 -3.74 -9.85 -22.83
N GLY A 147 -2.42 -9.89 -22.91
CA GLY A 147 -1.58 -10.75 -22.07
C GLY A 147 -1.41 -10.23 -20.65
N TRP A 148 -1.77 -8.97 -20.40
CA TRP A 148 -1.59 -8.30 -19.11
C TRP A 148 -2.91 -7.67 -18.69
N VAL A 149 -3.43 -8.15 -17.55
CA VAL A 149 -4.74 -7.74 -17.04
C VAL A 149 -4.62 -7.32 -15.59
N LYS A 150 -5.23 -6.21 -15.27
CA LYS A 150 -5.39 -5.71 -13.91
C LYS A 150 -6.81 -5.88 -13.42
N ARG A 151 -7.00 -5.89 -12.10
CA ARG A 151 -8.30 -5.96 -11.44
C ARG A 151 -9.04 -7.30 -11.64
N GLY A 152 -10.28 -7.36 -11.23
CA GLY A 152 -11.19 -8.48 -11.48
C GLY A 152 -11.07 -9.65 -10.49
N ARG A 153 -10.26 -9.53 -9.43
CA ARG A 153 -9.98 -10.60 -8.46
C ARG A 153 -10.87 -10.58 -7.22
N ALA A 154 -12.10 -10.09 -7.36
CA ALA A 154 -13.11 -10.24 -6.29
C ALA A 154 -13.31 -11.70 -5.83
N ASP A 155 -12.98 -12.65 -6.70
CA ASP A 155 -13.07 -14.08 -6.44
C ASP A 155 -12.24 -14.54 -5.22
N VAL A 156 -11.08 -13.90 -4.96
CA VAL A 156 -10.25 -14.24 -3.77
C VAL A 156 -10.87 -13.77 -2.45
N LEU A 157 -11.80 -12.83 -2.50
CA LEU A 157 -12.52 -12.36 -1.32
C LEU A 157 -13.77 -13.19 -1.03
N VAL A 158 -14.53 -13.55 -2.07
CA VAL A 158 -15.85 -14.17 -1.92
C VAL A 158 -15.81 -15.70 -1.87
N ASP A 159 -14.82 -16.33 -2.52
CA ASP A 159 -14.65 -17.77 -2.56
C ASP A 159 -13.56 -18.23 -1.59
N SER A 160 -13.93 -18.99 -0.56
CA SER A 160 -13.00 -19.44 0.47
C SER A 160 -11.86 -20.33 -0.07
N SER A 161 -12.14 -21.17 -1.06
CA SER A 161 -11.13 -22.03 -1.69
C SER A 161 -10.10 -21.20 -2.47
N LYS A 162 -10.56 -20.21 -3.22
CA LYS A 162 -9.66 -19.29 -3.96
C LYS A 162 -8.89 -18.39 -3.02
N ARG A 163 -9.49 -17.91 -1.95
CA ARG A 163 -8.84 -17.16 -0.87
C ARG A 163 -7.71 -17.97 -0.24
N THR A 164 -7.97 -19.22 0.11
CA THR A 164 -6.94 -20.11 0.67
C THR A 164 -5.76 -20.25 -0.29
N ARG A 165 -6.03 -20.55 -1.58
CA ARG A 165 -4.98 -20.66 -2.60
C ARG A 165 -4.21 -19.34 -2.83
N PHE A 166 -4.90 -18.20 -2.72
CA PHE A 166 -4.24 -16.90 -2.80
C PHE A 166 -3.26 -16.71 -1.63
N PHE A 167 -3.68 -17.01 -0.42
CA PHE A 167 -2.77 -16.88 0.71
C PHE A 167 -1.60 -17.87 0.65
N GLU A 168 -1.86 -19.12 0.30
CA GLU A 168 -0.82 -20.15 0.15
C GLU A 168 0.16 -19.85 -1.00
N GLY A 169 -0.32 -19.31 -2.10
CA GLY A 169 0.51 -19.03 -3.28
C GLY A 169 1.16 -17.65 -3.29
N VAL A 170 0.69 -16.71 -2.47
CA VAL A 170 1.14 -15.31 -2.49
C VAL A 170 1.61 -14.85 -1.11
N LEU A 171 0.73 -14.82 -0.12
CA LEU A 171 1.07 -14.25 1.19
C LEU A 171 2.10 -15.10 1.94
N GLU A 172 1.89 -16.40 2.04
CA GLU A 172 2.78 -17.29 2.82
C GLU A 172 4.22 -17.32 2.29
N PRO A 173 4.49 -17.38 0.97
CA PRO A 173 5.85 -17.27 0.46
C PRO A 173 6.52 -15.93 0.80
N LEU A 174 5.77 -14.82 0.75
CA LEU A 174 6.29 -13.51 1.15
C LEU A 174 6.57 -13.45 2.67
N LEU A 175 5.69 -14.01 3.49
CA LEU A 175 5.90 -14.10 4.93
C LEU A 175 7.12 -14.98 5.29
N ALA A 176 7.35 -16.06 4.55
CA ALA A 176 8.54 -16.90 4.75
C ALA A 176 9.83 -16.12 4.48
N ILE A 177 9.91 -15.37 3.40
CA ILE A 177 11.03 -14.46 3.11
C ILE A 177 11.14 -13.38 4.20
N SER A 178 10.02 -12.82 4.64
CA SER A 178 9.99 -11.80 5.69
C SER A 178 10.59 -12.31 7.01
N GLN A 179 10.48 -13.60 7.30
CA GLN A 179 11.09 -14.20 8.50
C GLN A 179 12.62 -14.18 8.48
N GLU A 180 13.23 -14.17 7.30
CA GLU A 180 14.68 -14.06 7.12
C GLU A 180 15.17 -12.62 7.43
N HIS A 181 14.29 -11.62 7.37
CA HIS A 181 14.59 -10.19 7.45
C HIS A 181 13.63 -9.44 8.41
N ARG A 182 13.39 -9.99 9.60
CA ARG A 182 12.42 -9.41 10.56
C ARG A 182 12.75 -7.99 10.99
N ASP A 183 14.01 -7.66 11.05
CA ASP A 183 14.57 -6.36 11.39
C ASP A 183 14.28 -5.26 10.35
N ALA A 184 13.88 -5.66 9.15
CA ALA A 184 13.51 -4.76 8.06
C ALA A 184 12.02 -4.35 8.06
N LEU A 185 11.16 -4.99 8.89
CA LEU A 185 9.72 -4.88 8.79
C LEU A 185 9.07 -4.16 9.98
N TYR A 186 8.16 -3.24 9.66
CA TYR A 186 7.30 -2.58 10.64
C TYR A 186 6.04 -3.41 10.96
N ALA A 187 5.32 -3.80 9.93
CA ALA A 187 4.09 -4.59 9.97
C ALA A 187 3.79 -5.13 8.56
N TRP A 188 2.68 -5.88 8.39
CA TRP A 188 2.15 -6.31 7.11
C TRP A 188 0.74 -5.76 6.90
N GLU A 189 0.52 -5.03 5.83
CA GLU A 189 -0.80 -4.56 5.43
C GLU A 189 -1.43 -5.52 4.43
N LEU A 190 -2.65 -6.01 4.73
CA LEU A 190 -3.35 -6.98 3.90
C LEU A 190 -3.93 -6.36 2.64
N ILE A 191 -4.57 -5.21 2.79
CA ILE A 191 -5.28 -4.54 1.70
C ILE A 191 -5.38 -3.04 1.99
N ASN A 192 -5.12 -2.26 0.96
CA ASN A 192 -5.38 -0.84 0.92
C ASN A 192 -6.85 -0.57 0.62
N GLU A 193 -7.47 0.31 1.40
CA GLU A 193 -8.79 0.91 1.20
C GLU A 193 -9.93 -0.06 0.84
N PRO A 194 -10.13 -1.15 1.60
CA PRO A 194 -11.19 -2.13 1.32
C PRO A 194 -12.60 -1.54 1.37
N ASP A 195 -12.77 -0.38 1.97
CA ASP A 195 -14.03 0.35 2.04
C ASP A 195 -14.55 0.75 0.66
N TRP A 196 -13.67 0.99 -0.32
CA TRP A 196 -14.08 1.33 -1.68
C TRP A 196 -14.83 0.21 -2.42
N ILE A 197 -14.60 -1.03 -2.03
CA ILE A 197 -15.15 -2.23 -2.71
C ILE A 197 -16.08 -3.07 -1.84
N THR A 198 -16.27 -2.71 -0.56
CA THR A 198 -17.14 -3.43 0.35
C THR A 198 -18.48 -2.73 0.49
N ASN A 199 -19.57 -3.46 0.24
CA ASN A 199 -20.91 -2.92 0.34
C ASN A 199 -21.17 -2.26 1.69
N GLY A 200 -21.65 -1.01 1.65
CA GLY A 200 -22.04 -0.24 2.83
C GLY A 200 -20.89 0.28 3.69
N TRP A 201 -19.61 0.08 3.29
CA TRP A 201 -18.48 0.59 4.06
C TRP A 201 -18.11 2.03 3.69
N HIS A 202 -18.11 2.39 2.41
CA HIS A 202 -17.85 3.76 1.98
C HIS A 202 -19.17 4.54 1.78
N PRO A 203 -19.33 5.75 2.35
CA PRO A 203 -20.58 6.50 2.28
C PRO A 203 -20.95 6.96 0.87
N ASP A 204 -19.95 7.24 0.03
CA ASP A 204 -20.14 7.74 -1.32
C ASP A 204 -20.28 6.61 -2.36
N ARG A 205 -20.09 5.36 -1.96
CA ARG A 205 -20.25 4.17 -2.78
C ARG A 205 -21.45 3.37 -2.28
N ARG A 206 -22.57 3.45 -2.99
CA ARG A 206 -23.78 2.74 -2.62
C ARG A 206 -23.74 1.31 -3.18
N ASN A 207 -23.95 0.33 -2.34
CA ASN A 207 -24.44 -1.07 -2.51
C ASN A 207 -24.34 -1.78 -3.89
N ASP A 208 -23.52 -1.34 -4.81
CA ASP A 208 -23.34 -1.90 -6.14
C ASP A 208 -22.07 -2.77 -6.28
N HIS A 209 -21.30 -2.89 -5.19
CA HIS A 209 -20.13 -3.75 -5.17
C HIS A 209 -20.48 -5.20 -4.86
N PRO A 210 -19.85 -6.16 -5.56
CA PRO A 210 -20.15 -7.59 -5.37
C PRO A 210 -19.63 -8.14 -4.04
N ILE A 211 -18.86 -7.36 -3.26
CA ILE A 211 -18.23 -7.84 -2.04
C ILE A 211 -19.06 -7.45 -0.83
N GLY A 212 -19.72 -8.45 -0.25
CA GLY A 212 -20.42 -8.28 1.02
C GLY A 212 -19.46 -8.18 2.21
N GLU A 213 -19.88 -7.47 3.25
CA GLU A 213 -19.13 -7.29 4.50
C GLU A 213 -18.63 -8.61 5.11
N ALA A 214 -19.45 -9.67 5.10
CA ALA A 214 -19.06 -10.97 5.62
C ALA A 214 -17.87 -11.58 4.87
N SER A 215 -17.84 -11.46 3.55
CA SER A 215 -16.72 -11.96 2.72
C SER A 215 -15.44 -11.17 2.98
N MET A 216 -15.52 -9.85 3.07
CA MET A 216 -14.39 -9.00 3.41
C MET A 216 -13.85 -9.32 4.81
N LYS A 217 -14.73 -9.41 5.81
CA LYS A 217 -14.32 -9.79 7.18
C LYS A 217 -13.64 -11.16 7.22
N ALA A 218 -14.15 -12.14 6.48
CA ALA A 218 -13.54 -13.47 6.41
C ALA A 218 -12.14 -13.42 5.76
N PHE A 219 -11.94 -12.63 4.71
CA PHE A 219 -10.64 -12.42 4.08
C PHE A 219 -9.65 -11.76 5.07
N LEU A 220 -10.07 -10.68 5.71
CA LEU A 220 -9.23 -9.95 6.64
C LEU A 220 -8.85 -10.81 7.85
N GLU A 221 -9.79 -11.58 8.40
CA GLU A 221 -9.50 -12.42 9.57
C GLU A 221 -8.54 -13.56 9.22
N ASP A 222 -8.75 -14.27 8.12
CA ASP A 222 -7.86 -15.34 7.66
C ASP A 222 -6.44 -14.80 7.39
N GLY A 223 -6.33 -13.69 6.66
CA GLY A 223 -5.03 -13.05 6.38
C GLY A 223 -4.31 -12.58 7.63
N LYS A 224 -5.01 -11.90 8.55
CA LYS A 224 -4.43 -11.46 9.84
C LYS A 224 -3.89 -12.64 10.64
N GLN A 225 -4.63 -13.75 10.71
CA GLN A 225 -4.19 -14.94 11.42
C GLN A 225 -2.90 -15.54 10.82
N ARG A 226 -2.77 -15.56 9.48
CA ARG A 226 -1.56 -16.04 8.80
C ARG A 226 -0.35 -15.14 9.12
N ILE A 227 -0.53 -13.81 9.07
CA ILE A 227 0.51 -12.84 9.42
C ILE A 227 0.94 -13.03 10.88
N ARG A 228 0.01 -13.19 11.83
CA ARG A 228 0.31 -13.46 13.24
C ARG A 228 1.07 -14.75 13.45
N ARG A 229 0.68 -15.85 12.79
CA ARG A 229 1.39 -17.14 12.87
C ARG A 229 2.83 -17.03 12.36
N ALA A 230 3.08 -16.17 11.37
CA ALA A 230 4.43 -15.86 10.91
C ALA A 230 5.20 -14.94 11.88
N GLY A 231 4.56 -14.45 12.94
CA GLY A 231 5.15 -13.59 13.98
C GLY A 231 5.25 -12.12 13.61
N PHE A 232 4.39 -11.65 12.71
CA PHE A 232 4.30 -10.24 12.32
C PHE A 232 2.99 -9.60 12.80
N LYS A 233 2.99 -8.27 12.86
CA LYS A 233 1.78 -7.47 13.16
C LYS A 233 1.00 -7.23 11.88
N PRO A 234 -0.28 -7.63 11.78
CA PRO A 234 -1.13 -7.26 10.66
C PRO A 234 -1.68 -5.85 10.80
N THR A 235 -1.94 -5.20 9.66
CA THR A 235 -2.75 -3.99 9.55
C THR A 235 -3.64 -4.03 8.31
N VAL A 236 -4.61 -3.12 8.25
CA VAL A 236 -5.53 -2.90 7.12
C VAL A 236 -5.67 -1.39 6.94
N GLY A 237 -5.39 -0.89 5.75
CA GLY A 237 -5.46 0.54 5.44
C GLY A 237 -6.89 0.96 5.05
N PHE A 238 -7.69 1.44 5.98
CA PHE A 238 -9.03 1.96 5.67
C PHE A 238 -8.96 3.37 5.08
N ALA A 239 -9.78 3.66 4.06
CA ALA A 239 -9.90 5.01 3.53
C ALA A 239 -10.47 6.00 4.56
N LEU A 240 -11.24 5.52 5.54
CA LEU A 240 -11.94 6.37 6.51
C LEU A 240 -11.81 5.85 7.94
N LEU A 241 -11.47 6.75 8.88
CA LEU A 241 -11.51 6.46 10.32
C LEU A 241 -12.90 5.95 10.76
N ALA A 242 -13.97 6.60 10.31
CA ALA A 242 -15.33 6.20 10.65
C ALA A 242 -15.69 4.77 10.17
N THR A 243 -15.12 4.32 9.05
CA THR A 243 -15.30 2.94 8.59
C THR A 243 -14.50 1.97 9.44
N LEU A 244 -13.26 2.28 9.76
CA LEU A 244 -12.44 1.48 10.67
C LEU A 244 -13.17 1.26 12.01
N GLU A 245 -13.66 2.34 12.66
CA GLU A 245 -14.39 2.25 13.94
C GLU A 245 -15.68 1.45 13.84
N ARG A 246 -16.47 1.67 12.78
CA ARG A 246 -17.75 1.00 12.57
C ARG A 246 -17.60 -0.49 12.21
N SER A 247 -16.60 -0.84 11.42
CA SER A 247 -16.37 -2.22 10.97
C SER A 247 -16.06 -3.18 12.12
N ARG A 248 -15.57 -2.63 13.26
CA ARG A 248 -15.07 -3.40 14.41
C ARG A 248 -13.97 -4.41 14.04
N ILE A 249 -13.26 -4.14 12.95
CA ILE A 249 -12.09 -4.91 12.58
C ILE A 249 -10.90 -4.30 13.31
N THR A 250 -10.36 -5.05 14.25
CA THR A 250 -9.17 -4.66 14.99
C THR A 250 -7.96 -5.44 14.49
N ALA A 251 -6.83 -4.79 14.47
CA ALA A 251 -5.53 -5.36 14.20
C ALA A 251 -4.53 -4.86 15.25
N GLU A 252 -3.34 -5.40 15.32
CA GLU A 252 -2.28 -4.93 16.21
C GLU A 252 -1.86 -3.50 15.92
N ILE A 253 -2.09 -3.07 14.67
CA ILE A 253 -1.99 -1.68 14.24
C ILE A 253 -3.26 -1.39 13.45
N ASN A 254 -4.08 -0.48 13.96
CA ASN A 254 -5.22 0.04 13.23
C ASN A 254 -4.74 1.15 12.30
N GLN A 255 -5.24 1.20 11.08
CA GLN A 255 -4.77 2.16 10.09
C GLN A 255 -5.94 2.74 9.31
N PHE A 256 -5.88 4.04 9.10
CA PHE A 256 -6.81 4.73 8.22
C PHE A 256 -6.10 5.86 7.45
N HIS A 257 -6.76 6.36 6.41
CA HIS A 257 -6.29 7.46 5.59
C HIS A 257 -7.09 8.72 5.90
N HIS A 258 -6.45 9.88 5.78
CA HIS A 258 -7.10 11.15 6.00
C HIS A 258 -6.93 12.09 4.81
N TYR A 259 -7.97 12.13 4.01
CA TYR A 259 -8.16 13.13 2.96
C TYR A 259 -9.44 13.91 3.30
N PRO A 260 -9.37 15.24 3.55
CA PRO A 260 -10.46 15.99 4.17
C PRO A 260 -11.60 16.35 3.20
N ALA A 261 -11.96 15.44 2.29
CA ALA A 261 -13.09 15.60 1.39
C ALA A 261 -14.39 15.84 2.17
N GLY A 262 -15.23 16.76 1.67
CA GLY A 262 -16.50 17.10 2.30
C GLY A 262 -16.36 17.78 3.67
N GLY A 263 -15.24 18.45 3.94
CA GLY A 263 -15.02 19.17 5.20
C GLY A 263 -14.75 18.27 6.40
N ARG A 264 -14.40 17.00 6.19
CA ARG A 264 -14.07 16.06 7.27
C ARG A 264 -12.85 16.52 8.07
N ARG A 265 -12.98 16.52 9.39
CA ARG A 265 -11.89 16.87 10.30
C ARG A 265 -11.23 15.61 10.84
N LEU A 266 -9.91 15.68 11.02
CA LEU A 266 -9.19 14.64 11.75
C LEU A 266 -9.59 14.70 13.22
N ALA A 267 -10.14 13.60 13.73
CA ALA A 267 -10.60 13.46 15.11
C ALA A 267 -9.63 12.61 15.95
N PRO A 268 -9.61 12.72 17.27
CA PRO A 268 -8.98 11.74 18.15
C PRO A 268 -9.62 10.37 17.92
N HIS A 269 -8.79 9.32 17.99
CA HIS A 269 -9.28 7.95 17.86
C HIS A 269 -9.70 7.37 19.23
N THR A 270 -10.55 6.33 19.16
CA THR A 270 -11.03 5.61 20.36
C THR A 270 -10.22 4.34 20.66
N PHE A 271 -9.15 4.07 19.88
CA PHE A 271 -8.33 2.88 20.03
C PHE A 271 -7.40 2.96 21.25
N SER A 272 -7.13 1.82 21.87
CA SER A 272 -6.24 1.73 23.03
C SER A 272 -4.76 1.86 22.62
N ALA A 273 -3.90 2.15 23.58
CA ALA A 273 -2.45 2.16 23.37
C ALA A 273 -1.88 0.78 22.98
N GLU A 274 -2.56 -0.31 23.38
CA GLU A 274 -2.20 -1.68 22.98
C GLU A 274 -2.45 -1.94 21.51
N PHE A 275 -3.50 -1.33 20.94
CA PHE A 275 -3.88 -1.44 19.53
C PHE A 275 -3.96 -0.02 18.93
N PRO A 276 -2.81 0.63 18.71
CA PRO A 276 -2.79 2.02 18.27
C PRO A 276 -3.38 2.19 16.88
N ALA A 277 -3.93 3.37 16.62
CA ALA A 277 -4.28 3.79 15.28
C ALA A 277 -3.18 4.67 14.67
N ILE A 278 -2.88 4.47 13.40
CA ILE A 278 -1.94 5.28 12.63
C ILE A 278 -2.65 5.97 11.46
N VAL A 279 -2.10 7.10 11.01
CA VAL A 279 -2.53 7.76 9.77
C VAL A 279 -1.68 7.20 8.64
N GLY A 280 -2.22 6.23 7.90
CA GLY A 280 -1.53 5.50 6.82
C GLY A 280 -1.31 6.34 5.57
N GLU A 281 -2.18 7.32 5.33
CA GLU A 281 -2.02 8.30 4.25
C GLU A 281 -2.60 9.65 4.66
N PHE A 282 -1.92 10.71 4.25
CA PHE A 282 -2.46 12.07 4.19
C PHE A 282 -1.75 12.85 3.08
N ALA A 283 -2.47 13.78 2.44
CA ALA A 283 -1.95 14.50 1.30
C ALA A 283 -0.76 15.41 1.63
N THR A 284 0.19 15.50 0.72
CA THR A 284 1.26 16.52 0.72
C THR A 284 0.88 17.76 -0.10
N ALA A 285 -0.10 17.64 -1.02
CA ALA A 285 -0.56 18.76 -1.84
C ALA A 285 -1.31 19.81 -1.02
N GLU A 286 -1.13 21.08 -1.36
CA GLU A 286 -1.82 22.21 -0.71
C GLU A 286 -3.32 22.27 -1.05
N THR A 287 -3.73 21.61 -2.13
CA THR A 287 -5.14 21.55 -2.55
C THR A 287 -6.03 20.82 -1.55
N ASP A 288 -5.46 19.97 -0.71
CA ASP A 288 -6.19 19.24 0.31
C ASP A 288 -6.34 20.10 1.57
N ILE A 289 -7.39 20.90 1.60
CA ILE A 289 -7.65 21.84 2.71
C ILE A 289 -8.15 21.10 3.93
N TRP A 290 -7.41 21.18 5.02
CA TRP A 290 -7.81 20.66 6.33
C TRP A 290 -8.63 21.72 7.09
N PRO A 291 -9.94 21.51 7.31
CA PRO A 291 -10.80 22.52 7.94
C PRO A 291 -10.32 22.97 9.32
N GLU A 292 -9.69 22.07 10.08
CA GLU A 292 -9.14 22.35 11.39
C GLU A 292 -7.84 23.16 11.41
N LEU A 293 -7.22 23.36 10.23
CA LEU A 293 -5.99 24.13 10.05
C LEU A 293 -6.19 25.42 9.27
N ALA A 294 -7.45 25.84 9.06
CA ALA A 294 -7.76 27.02 8.26
C ALA A 294 -6.99 28.28 8.72
N ASP A 295 -6.80 28.43 10.03
CA ASP A 295 -6.11 29.56 10.64
C ASP A 295 -4.61 29.33 10.89
N ALA A 296 -4.14 28.07 10.82
CA ALA A 296 -2.77 27.65 11.16
C ALA A 296 -1.89 27.31 9.95
N GLY A 297 -2.45 27.43 8.74
CA GLY A 297 -1.79 27.02 7.49
C GLY A 297 -1.98 25.55 7.15
N GLN A 298 -1.73 25.23 5.88
CA GLN A 298 -2.00 23.92 5.27
C GLN A 298 -0.72 23.12 4.98
N SER A 299 0.42 23.57 5.50
CA SER A 299 1.70 22.91 5.25
C SER A 299 1.76 21.48 5.82
N VAL A 300 2.62 20.65 5.27
CA VAL A 300 2.87 19.29 5.78
C VAL A 300 3.29 19.33 7.25
N LEU A 301 4.08 20.32 7.65
CA LEU A 301 4.48 20.54 9.05
C LEU A 301 3.26 20.78 9.95
N ALA A 302 2.31 21.62 9.53
CA ALA A 302 1.09 21.89 10.30
C ALA A 302 0.22 20.63 10.43
N ARG A 303 0.10 19.84 9.35
CA ARG A 303 -0.62 18.56 9.33
C ARG A 303 0.03 17.55 10.29
N LEU A 304 1.34 17.38 10.24
CA LEU A 304 2.08 16.50 11.15
C LEU A 304 1.89 16.89 12.62
N ARG A 305 1.98 18.19 12.94
CA ARG A 305 1.72 18.69 14.29
C ARG A 305 0.28 18.43 14.75
N ARG A 306 -0.68 18.56 13.83
CA ARG A 306 -2.09 18.24 14.14
C ARG A 306 -2.27 16.76 14.42
N ILE A 307 -1.68 15.88 13.62
CA ILE A 307 -1.73 14.41 13.81
C ILE A 307 -1.10 14.05 15.17
N GLU A 308 0.08 14.61 15.47
CA GLU A 308 0.76 14.38 16.73
C GLU A 308 -0.04 14.85 17.94
N ALA A 309 -0.63 16.05 17.86
CA ALA A 309 -1.47 16.62 18.93
C ALA A 309 -2.73 15.78 19.22
N LEU A 310 -3.17 14.97 18.27
CA LEU A 310 -4.28 14.02 18.44
C LEU A 310 -3.83 12.64 18.98
N GLY A 311 -2.53 12.46 19.23
CA GLY A 311 -1.98 11.27 19.88
C GLY A 311 -1.69 10.11 18.93
N TYR A 312 -1.71 10.30 17.61
CA TYR A 312 -1.35 9.24 16.66
C TYR A 312 0.16 8.94 16.70
N PRO A 313 0.58 7.66 16.80
CA PRO A 313 1.99 7.33 16.96
C PRO A 313 2.80 7.35 15.66
N LEU A 314 2.14 7.26 14.50
CA LEU A 314 2.77 7.25 13.18
C LEU A 314 1.87 7.93 12.15
N ALA A 315 2.51 8.69 11.25
CA ALA A 315 1.86 9.30 10.09
C ALA A 315 2.73 9.15 8.83
N LEU A 316 2.09 8.84 7.69
CA LEU A 316 2.75 8.63 6.41
C LEU A 316 2.19 9.60 5.36
N PRO A 317 2.95 10.65 4.96
CA PRO A 317 2.55 11.52 3.86
C PRO A 317 2.42 10.75 2.55
N TRP A 318 1.44 11.12 1.74
CA TRP A 318 1.22 10.62 0.38
C TRP A 318 1.72 11.65 -0.63
N SER A 319 2.72 11.38 -1.44
CA SER A 319 3.65 10.28 -1.54
C SER A 319 4.95 10.75 -2.19
N PHE A 320 5.98 9.90 -2.25
CA PHE A 320 7.29 10.29 -2.77
C PHE A 320 7.37 10.32 -4.31
N HIS A 321 6.75 9.38 -4.99
CA HIS A 321 6.90 9.21 -6.45
C HIS A 321 5.64 9.40 -7.28
N THR A 322 4.44 9.32 -6.70
CA THR A 322 3.23 9.46 -7.50
C THR A 322 3.03 10.90 -7.94
N LYS A 323 2.35 11.05 -9.07
CA LYS A 323 1.93 12.35 -9.62
C LYS A 323 0.42 12.34 -9.69
N ASP A 324 -0.22 12.61 -8.57
CA ASP A 324 -1.68 12.76 -8.48
C ASP A 324 -2.06 14.07 -7.81
N THR A 325 -3.34 14.31 -7.65
CA THR A 325 -3.87 15.56 -7.07
C THR A 325 -3.55 15.73 -5.57
N HIS A 326 -3.16 14.65 -4.88
CA HIS A 326 -2.86 14.63 -3.44
C HIS A 326 -1.37 14.74 -3.15
N THR A 327 -0.52 14.71 -4.19
CA THR A 327 0.93 14.66 -4.05
C THR A 327 1.60 15.93 -4.55
N GLN A 328 2.37 16.55 -3.67
CA GLN A 328 3.31 17.61 -4.00
C GLN A 328 4.62 17.36 -3.24
N TRP A 329 5.46 16.45 -3.76
CA TRP A 329 6.76 16.24 -3.16
C TRP A 329 7.78 17.25 -3.71
N SER A 330 8.31 18.07 -2.83
CA SER A 330 9.23 19.17 -3.18
C SER A 330 10.30 19.34 -2.09
N PRO A 331 11.37 20.11 -2.37
CA PRO A 331 12.36 20.48 -1.34
C PRO A 331 11.76 21.16 -0.11
N GLU A 332 10.68 21.94 -0.29
CA GLU A 332 9.98 22.62 0.79
C GLU A 332 9.27 21.60 1.69
N VAL A 333 8.58 20.59 1.12
CA VAL A 333 7.97 19.49 1.87
C VAL A 333 9.02 18.72 2.67
N GLU A 334 10.18 18.45 2.09
CA GLU A 334 11.28 17.80 2.82
C GLU A 334 11.83 18.66 3.96
N GLN A 335 11.95 19.97 3.75
CA GLN A 335 12.35 20.91 4.80
C GLN A 335 11.36 20.90 5.96
N GLU A 336 10.07 20.88 5.68
CA GLU A 336 9.00 20.80 6.70
C GLU A 336 9.02 19.49 7.47
N ILE A 337 9.21 18.36 6.77
CA ILE A 337 9.37 17.05 7.41
C ILE A 337 10.61 17.05 8.31
N ARG A 338 11.75 17.56 7.82
CA ARG A 338 12.98 17.68 8.61
C ARG A 338 12.77 18.57 9.84
N ALA A 339 12.08 19.70 9.68
CA ALA A 339 11.77 20.60 10.80
C ALA A 339 10.92 19.90 11.87
N PHE A 340 10.00 19.01 11.47
CA PHE A 340 9.20 18.22 12.40
C PHE A 340 10.02 17.12 13.09
N THR A 341 10.80 16.35 12.33
CA THR A 341 11.54 15.18 12.83
C THR A 341 12.74 15.54 13.70
N SER A 342 13.35 16.72 13.47
CA SER A 342 14.50 17.24 14.24
C SER A 342 14.09 18.06 15.47
N ALA A 343 12.81 18.38 15.63
CA ALA A 343 12.35 19.15 16.78
C ALA A 343 12.62 18.39 18.09
N PRO A 344 13.12 19.06 19.14
CA PRO A 344 13.25 18.46 20.46
C PRO A 344 11.88 17.96 20.94
N ARG A 345 11.80 16.70 21.31
CA ARG A 345 10.58 16.13 21.88
C ARG A 345 10.62 16.22 23.40
N PRO A 346 9.52 16.64 24.05
CA PRO A 346 9.43 16.51 25.48
C PRO A 346 9.60 15.02 25.85
N PRO A 347 10.21 14.72 27.01
CA PRO A 347 10.30 13.35 27.48
C PRO A 347 8.89 12.75 27.54
N MET A 348 8.74 11.53 27.02
CA MET A 348 7.48 10.79 27.18
C MET A 348 7.24 10.59 28.69
N THR A 349 6.21 11.23 29.19
CA THR A 349 5.75 11.05 30.59
C THR A 349 4.92 9.79 30.72
#